data_7415d819c68a5b83053894b010fc26ac
#
_entry.id   7415d819c68a5b83053894b010fc26ac
#
_cell.length_a   1.000
_cell.length_b   1.000
_cell.length_c   1.000
_cell.angle_alpha   90.00
_cell.angle_beta   90.00
_cell.angle_gamma   90.00
#
_symmetry.space_group_name_H-M   'P 1'
#
loop_
_entity.id
_entity.type
_entity.pdbx_description
1 polymer ?
#
loop_
_entity_poly.entity_id
_entity_poly.type
_entity_poly.pdbx_seq_one_letter_code
_entity_poly.pdbx_strand_id
1 'polypeptide(L)'
;HSYGMPLIPGSAVKGLCRASAGEWLAQREAIRWLFGETTPQAADPDSPDTPGGERGGLIFHDAWWIPDDLPPFVAEVITVHHPQYYASQGKTPASDFDAPVPAPQLAVRGAFRFVIEGPPLWTALARRLLVAGLQQRGIGSKRSSGYGFFNGGTKSSA
;
A
#
# COMPACT_ATOMS: atom_id res chain seq x y z
N HIS A 1 -5.64 -5.96 -12.62
CA HIS A 1 -6.67 -5.54 -13.58
C HIS A 1 -7.21 -6.76 -14.33
N SER A 2 -8.45 -6.69 -14.84
CA SER A 2 -9.12 -7.81 -15.53
C SER A 2 -8.39 -8.34 -16.78
N TYR A 3 -7.51 -7.54 -17.37
CA TYR A 3 -6.67 -7.95 -18.51
C TYR A 3 -5.32 -8.57 -18.11
N GLY A 4 -5.14 -8.94 -16.84
CA GLY A 4 -3.91 -9.55 -16.36
C GLY A 4 -2.75 -8.56 -16.15
N MET A 5 -2.98 -7.26 -16.23
CA MET A 5 -1.97 -6.25 -15.97
C MET A 5 -1.90 -5.93 -14.46
N PRO A 6 -0.72 -5.92 -13.83
CA PRO A 6 -0.59 -5.50 -12.45
C PRO A 6 -0.92 -4.02 -12.28
N LEU A 7 -1.61 -3.71 -11.19
CA LEU A 7 -1.81 -2.34 -10.74
C LEU A 7 -1.76 -2.27 -9.22
N ILE A 8 -1.42 -1.12 -8.70
CA ILE A 8 -1.52 -0.80 -7.28
C ILE A 8 -2.65 0.22 -7.13
N PRO A 9 -3.72 -0.10 -6.39
CA PRO A 9 -4.85 0.81 -6.23
C PRO A 9 -4.43 2.15 -5.62
N GLY A 10 -4.99 3.25 -6.13
CA GLY A 10 -4.74 4.60 -5.61
C GLY A 10 -5.07 4.74 -4.13
N SER A 11 -6.04 3.99 -3.63
CA SER A 11 -6.35 3.90 -2.20
C SER A 11 -5.19 3.32 -1.37
N ALA A 12 -4.47 2.32 -1.90
CA ALA A 12 -3.29 1.77 -1.25
C ALA A 12 -2.11 2.76 -1.28
N VAL A 13 -1.92 3.46 -2.41
CA VAL A 13 -0.91 4.54 -2.54
C VAL A 13 -1.19 5.65 -1.53
N LYS A 14 -2.44 6.12 -1.45
CA LYS A 14 -2.88 7.12 -0.46
C LYS A 14 -2.65 6.64 0.98
N GLY A 15 -3.01 5.39 1.28
CA GLY A 15 -2.83 4.79 2.61
C GLY A 15 -1.36 4.74 3.03
N LEU A 16 -0.46 4.37 2.10
CA LEU A 16 0.98 4.37 2.35
C LEU A 16 1.52 5.77 2.61
N CYS A 17 1.15 6.76 1.78
CA CYS A 17 1.55 8.16 1.98
C CYS A 17 1.07 8.70 3.33
N ARG A 18 -0.19 8.42 3.70
CA ARG A 18 -0.77 8.84 4.99
C ARG A 18 -0.02 8.22 6.17
N ALA A 19 0.31 6.92 6.10
CA ALA A 19 1.07 6.25 7.13
C ALA A 19 2.47 6.84 7.30
N SER A 20 3.14 7.17 6.19
CA SER A 20 4.45 7.85 6.22
C SER A 20 4.34 9.29 6.73
N ALA A 21 3.26 10.00 6.39
CA ALA A 21 3.03 11.35 6.88
C ALA A 21 2.85 11.40 8.41
N GLY A 22 2.19 10.40 8.99
CA GLY A 22 2.00 10.31 10.45
C GLY A 22 3.31 10.24 11.25
N GLU A 23 4.40 9.80 10.64
CA GLU A 23 5.72 9.78 11.27
C GLU A 23 6.52 11.09 11.07
N TRP A 24 6.29 11.77 9.95
CA TRP A 24 7.11 12.90 9.51
C TRP A 24 6.46 14.26 9.75
N LEU A 25 5.13 14.29 9.85
CA LEU A 25 4.37 15.53 10.03
C LEU A 25 3.75 15.57 11.43
N ALA A 26 4.20 16.51 12.24
CA ALA A 26 3.63 16.74 13.58
C ALA A 26 2.22 17.36 13.52
N GLN A 27 1.84 18.00 12.42
CA GLN A 27 0.61 18.74 12.26
C GLN A 27 -0.52 17.85 11.73
N ARG A 28 -1.47 17.47 12.58
CA ARG A 28 -2.64 16.68 12.21
C ARG A 28 -3.52 17.34 11.15
N GLU A 29 -3.63 18.65 11.18
CA GLU A 29 -4.40 19.42 10.20
C GLU A 29 -3.83 19.28 8.78
N ALA A 30 -2.50 19.30 8.62
CA ALA A 30 -1.86 19.08 7.33
C ALA A 30 -2.17 17.68 6.79
N ILE A 31 -2.15 16.65 7.64
CA ILE A 31 -2.51 15.28 7.27
C ILE A 31 -3.98 15.20 6.86
N ARG A 32 -4.87 15.85 7.61
CA ARG A 32 -6.30 15.92 7.30
C ARG A 32 -6.53 16.60 5.96
N TRP A 33 -5.90 17.75 5.73
CA TRP A 33 -6.00 18.46 4.47
C TRP A 33 -5.48 17.64 3.28
N LEU A 34 -4.33 17.00 3.41
CA LEU A 34 -3.73 16.20 2.34
C LEU A 34 -4.57 14.96 1.98
N PHE A 35 -5.00 14.23 2.99
CA PHE A 35 -5.56 12.89 2.82
C PHE A 35 -7.04 12.79 3.15
N GLY A 36 -7.67 13.87 3.62
CA GLY A 36 -9.04 13.84 4.12
C GLY A 36 -9.16 13.19 5.49
N GLU A 37 -10.36 13.24 6.03
CA GLU A 37 -10.67 12.62 7.31
C GLU A 37 -11.28 11.22 7.10
N THR A 38 -10.77 10.25 7.84
CA THR A 38 -11.43 8.96 7.99
C THR A 38 -12.14 8.98 9.34
N THR A 39 -13.30 9.60 9.41
CA THR A 39 -14.15 9.45 10.58
C THR A 39 -14.91 8.14 10.43
N PRO A 40 -14.80 7.20 11.37
CA PRO A 40 -15.73 6.07 11.44
C PRO A 40 -17.03 6.54 12.12
N GLN A 41 -17.55 7.68 11.74
CA GLN A 41 -18.88 8.05 12.16
C GLN A 41 -19.81 7.34 11.18
N ALA A 42 -20.47 6.31 11.68
CA ALA A 42 -21.58 5.71 10.97
C ALA A 42 -22.45 6.86 10.49
N ALA A 43 -22.58 6.99 9.18
CA ALA A 43 -23.57 7.89 8.62
C ALA A 43 -24.90 7.41 9.20
N ASP A 44 -25.48 8.20 10.09
CA ASP A 44 -26.86 7.99 10.51
C ASP A 44 -27.72 8.13 9.25
N PRO A 45 -28.33 7.05 8.74
CA PRO A 45 -29.08 7.12 7.50
C PRO A 45 -30.25 8.11 7.56
N ASP A 46 -30.64 8.53 8.75
CA ASP A 46 -31.73 9.48 9.00
C ASP A 46 -31.26 10.92 9.24
N SER A 47 -29.95 11.21 9.18
CA SER A 47 -29.40 12.55 9.32
C SER A 47 -28.84 13.05 7.98
N PRO A 48 -29.60 13.89 7.22
CA PRO A 48 -29.13 14.45 5.95
C PRO A 48 -27.98 15.45 6.09
N ASP A 49 -27.64 15.85 7.30
CA ASP A 49 -26.60 16.87 7.61
C ASP A 49 -25.31 16.28 8.20
N THR A 50 -25.11 14.96 8.15
CA THR A 50 -23.80 14.40 8.55
C THR A 50 -22.81 14.71 7.44
N PRO A 51 -21.81 15.60 7.64
CA PRO A 51 -20.82 15.90 6.62
C PRO A 51 -20.09 14.58 6.31
N GLY A 52 -20.31 14.04 5.13
CA GLY A 52 -19.46 12.96 4.61
C GLY A 52 -18.01 13.41 4.76
N GLY A 53 -17.14 12.54 5.28
CA GLY A 53 -15.78 12.88 5.64
C GLY A 53 -15.10 13.79 4.60
N GLU A 54 -14.39 14.82 5.06
CA GLU A 54 -13.75 15.80 4.18
C GLU A 54 -12.81 15.10 3.19
N ARG A 55 -12.97 15.44 1.92
CA ARG A 55 -12.06 14.96 0.88
C ARG A 55 -10.69 15.59 1.08
N GLY A 56 -9.63 14.80 0.92
CA GLY A 56 -8.27 15.34 0.90
C GLY A 56 -8.02 16.22 -0.34
N GLY A 57 -7.10 17.16 -0.22
CA GLY A 57 -6.68 18.07 -1.30
C GLY A 57 -5.84 17.41 -2.38
N LEU A 58 -5.49 16.12 -2.25
CA LEU A 58 -4.73 15.35 -3.23
C LEU A 58 -5.53 14.17 -3.78
N ILE A 59 -5.37 13.92 -5.08
CA ILE A 59 -5.92 12.75 -5.78
C ILE A 59 -4.78 11.77 -6.04
N PHE A 60 -4.98 10.54 -5.60
CA PHE A 60 -4.04 9.43 -5.80
C PHE A 60 -4.64 8.48 -6.82
N HIS A 61 -4.02 8.41 -8.00
CA HIS A 61 -4.45 7.51 -9.06
C HIS A 61 -3.89 6.10 -8.84
N ASP A 62 -4.50 5.12 -9.50
CA ASP A 62 -3.96 3.78 -9.56
C ASP A 62 -2.57 3.83 -10.22
N ALA A 63 -1.62 3.11 -9.61
CA ALA A 63 -0.29 3.01 -10.19
C ALA A 63 -0.23 1.82 -11.14
N TRP A 64 0.13 2.07 -12.37
CA TRP A 64 0.19 1.09 -13.43
C TRP A 64 1.59 0.55 -13.62
N TRP A 65 1.68 -0.75 -13.81
CA TRP A 65 2.92 -1.41 -14.18
C TRP A 65 3.44 -0.86 -15.52
N ILE A 66 4.74 -0.62 -15.60
CA ILE A 66 5.42 -0.14 -16.81
C ILE A 66 6.00 -1.37 -17.51
N PRO A 67 5.56 -1.68 -18.74
CA PRO A 67 6.10 -2.78 -19.52
C PRO A 67 7.62 -2.67 -19.71
N ASP A 68 8.30 -3.80 -19.54
CA ASP A 68 9.71 -4.00 -19.86
C ASP A 68 9.89 -5.35 -20.60
N ASP A 69 11.12 -5.76 -20.81
CA ASP A 69 11.45 -7.01 -21.54
C ASP A 69 11.12 -8.28 -20.71
N LEU A 70 10.77 -8.15 -19.46
CA LEU A 70 10.50 -9.26 -18.55
C LEU A 70 9.02 -9.34 -18.21
N PRO A 71 8.44 -10.54 -18.09
CA PRO A 71 7.06 -10.67 -17.65
C PRO A 71 6.87 -10.14 -16.21
N PRO A 72 5.74 -9.49 -15.91
CA PRO A 72 5.49 -8.90 -14.61
C PRO A 72 5.28 -9.93 -13.49
N PHE A 73 4.86 -11.14 -13.82
CA PHE A 73 4.52 -12.16 -12.86
C PHE A 73 5.65 -13.17 -12.70
N VAL A 74 5.97 -13.49 -11.45
CA VAL A 74 6.96 -14.48 -11.07
C VAL A 74 6.32 -15.48 -10.12
N ALA A 75 6.48 -16.77 -10.43
CA ALA A 75 6.08 -17.82 -9.51
C ALA A 75 7.10 -17.91 -8.37
N GLU A 76 6.60 -17.84 -7.15
CA GLU A 76 7.38 -17.86 -5.91
C GLU A 76 6.81 -18.91 -4.97
N VAL A 77 7.61 -19.34 -4.01
CA VAL A 77 7.16 -20.28 -2.96
C VAL A 77 7.42 -19.66 -1.60
N ILE A 78 6.37 -19.55 -0.81
CA ILE A 78 6.49 -19.18 0.61
C ILE A 78 6.29 -20.46 1.44
N THR A 79 7.19 -20.68 2.38
CA THR A 79 7.09 -21.83 3.28
C THR A 79 6.48 -21.40 4.61
N VAL A 80 5.34 -21.97 4.94
CA VAL A 80 4.68 -21.75 6.24
C VAL A 80 5.23 -22.79 7.21
N HIS A 81 5.92 -22.34 8.27
CA HIS A 81 6.57 -23.23 9.22
C HIS A 81 5.63 -23.82 10.27
N HIS A 82 4.57 -23.13 10.65
CA HIS A 82 3.65 -23.57 11.71
C HIS A 82 2.19 -23.46 11.27
N PRO A 83 1.72 -24.27 10.31
CA PRO A 83 0.37 -24.14 9.76
C PRO A 83 -0.72 -24.33 10.81
N GLN A 84 -0.53 -25.23 11.78
CA GLN A 84 -1.51 -25.50 12.84
C GLN A 84 -1.62 -24.36 13.85
N TYR A 85 -0.51 -23.69 14.17
CA TYR A 85 -0.51 -22.48 15.00
C TYR A 85 -1.38 -21.38 14.38
N TYR A 86 -1.20 -21.11 13.08
CA TYR A 86 -1.98 -20.11 12.37
C TYR A 86 -3.44 -20.51 12.19
N ALA A 87 -3.72 -21.76 11.85
CA ALA A 87 -5.08 -22.26 11.68
C ALA A 87 -5.89 -22.22 13.00
N SER A 88 -5.23 -22.48 14.13
CA SER A 88 -5.85 -22.42 15.45
C SER A 88 -5.89 -21.03 16.08
N GLN A 89 -5.42 -20.00 15.37
CA GLN A 89 -5.29 -18.63 15.91
C GLN A 89 -4.43 -18.58 17.19
N GLY A 90 -3.35 -19.34 17.21
CA GLY A 90 -2.42 -19.39 18.34
C GLY A 90 -2.83 -20.31 19.51
N LYS A 91 -3.92 -21.04 19.39
CA LYS A 91 -4.37 -22.00 20.45
C LYS A 91 -3.50 -23.25 20.50
N THR A 92 -2.95 -23.68 19.36
CA THR A 92 -1.99 -24.80 19.29
C THR A 92 -0.59 -24.21 19.30
N PRO A 93 0.29 -24.56 20.26
CA PRO A 93 1.66 -24.06 20.28
C PRO A 93 2.41 -24.42 18.99
N ALA A 94 3.26 -23.52 18.53
CA ALA A 94 4.20 -23.79 17.46
C ALA A 94 5.21 -24.87 17.92
N SER A 95 5.51 -25.83 17.06
CA SER A 95 6.44 -26.92 17.36
C SER A 95 7.57 -26.95 16.33
N ASP A 96 8.79 -27.21 16.78
CA ASP A 96 9.95 -27.41 15.89
C ASP A 96 9.82 -28.70 15.05
N PHE A 97 8.87 -29.56 15.38
CA PHE A 97 8.52 -30.76 14.61
C PHE A 97 7.49 -30.51 13.50
N ASP A 98 6.95 -29.29 13.43
CA ASP A 98 5.99 -28.96 12.37
C ASP A 98 6.69 -28.97 11.01
N ALA A 99 6.23 -29.83 10.11
CA ALA A 99 6.77 -29.88 8.75
C ALA A 99 6.41 -28.59 7.99
N PRO A 100 7.41 -27.93 7.38
CA PRO A 100 7.14 -26.73 6.59
C PRO A 100 6.32 -27.07 5.34
N VAL A 101 5.24 -26.32 5.09
CA VAL A 101 4.36 -26.51 3.95
C VAL A 101 4.65 -25.45 2.89
N PRO A 102 5.20 -25.83 1.71
CA PRO A 102 5.40 -24.92 0.61
C PRO A 102 4.05 -24.43 0.05
N ALA A 103 3.83 -23.12 0.00
CA ALA A 103 2.65 -22.51 -0.60
C ALA A 103 3.08 -21.70 -1.83
N PRO A 104 2.67 -22.10 -3.05
CA PRO A 104 2.97 -21.31 -4.24
C PRO A 104 2.21 -19.98 -4.21
N GLN A 105 2.87 -18.91 -4.63
CA GLN A 105 2.28 -17.60 -4.79
C GLN A 105 2.74 -16.93 -6.08
N LEU A 106 1.98 -15.97 -6.52
CA LEU A 106 2.34 -15.14 -7.65
C LEU A 106 2.84 -13.80 -7.12
N ALA A 107 4.11 -13.49 -7.38
CA ALA A 107 4.72 -12.20 -7.08
C ALA A 107 4.71 -11.31 -8.33
N VAL A 108 4.79 -10.01 -8.12
CA VAL A 108 4.90 -9.02 -9.19
C VAL A 108 6.24 -8.32 -9.09
N ARG A 109 6.91 -8.14 -10.24
CA ARG A 109 8.16 -7.40 -10.37
C ARG A 109 8.04 -6.29 -11.42
N GLY A 110 8.99 -5.36 -11.40
CA GLY A 110 9.12 -4.31 -12.40
C GLY A 110 8.80 -2.93 -11.83
N ALA A 111 8.69 -1.97 -12.73
CA ALA A 111 8.45 -0.57 -12.39
C ALA A 111 6.95 -0.23 -12.43
N PHE A 112 6.56 0.77 -11.64
CA PHE A 112 5.20 1.29 -11.63
C PHE A 112 5.22 2.80 -11.83
N ARG A 113 4.25 3.31 -12.56
CA ARG A 113 4.00 4.74 -12.72
C ARG A 113 3.00 5.19 -11.66
N PHE A 114 3.44 6.01 -10.73
CA PHE A 114 2.60 6.65 -9.72
C PHE A 114 2.24 8.06 -10.18
N VAL A 115 0.96 8.40 -10.06
CA VAL A 115 0.43 9.73 -10.39
C VAL A 115 -0.31 10.28 -9.18
N ILE A 116 0.08 11.51 -8.77
CA ILE A 116 -0.56 12.26 -7.69
C ILE A 116 -0.94 13.62 -8.27
N GLU A 117 -2.19 14.00 -8.14
CA GLU A 117 -2.73 15.26 -8.64
C GLU A 117 -3.10 16.19 -7.50
N GLY A 118 -2.82 17.48 -7.68
CA GLY A 118 -3.13 18.53 -6.71
C GLY A 118 -2.19 19.73 -6.82
N PRO A 119 -2.20 20.65 -5.85
CA PRO A 119 -1.31 21.82 -5.87
C PRO A 119 0.17 21.42 -5.83
N PRO A 120 1.05 22.11 -6.59
CA PRO A 120 2.46 21.69 -6.82
C PRO A 120 3.26 21.45 -5.53
N LEU A 121 3.12 22.31 -4.53
CA LEU A 121 3.84 22.17 -3.26
C LEU A 121 3.46 20.87 -2.52
N TRP A 122 2.17 20.56 -2.52
CA TRP A 122 1.63 19.41 -1.80
C TRP A 122 1.87 18.09 -2.54
N THR A 123 1.84 18.11 -3.87
CA THR A 123 2.22 16.94 -4.68
C THR A 123 3.71 16.63 -4.53
N ALA A 124 4.57 17.65 -4.44
CA ALA A 124 6.00 17.47 -4.16
C ALA A 124 6.24 16.81 -2.79
N LEU A 125 5.52 17.25 -1.75
CA LEU A 125 5.57 16.64 -0.43
C LEU A 125 5.06 15.18 -0.47
N ALA A 126 3.88 14.96 -1.08
CA ALA A 126 3.31 13.62 -1.18
C ALA A 126 4.22 12.65 -1.95
N ARG A 127 4.91 13.12 -2.99
CA ARG A 127 5.94 12.34 -3.69
C ARG A 127 7.07 11.90 -2.77
N ARG A 128 7.57 12.80 -1.92
CA ARG A 128 8.63 12.45 -0.95
C ARG A 128 8.14 11.42 0.06
N LEU A 129 6.92 11.60 0.59
CA LEU A 129 6.28 10.65 1.50
C LEU A 129 6.08 9.28 0.83
N LEU A 130 5.64 9.26 -0.44
CA LEU A 130 5.47 8.03 -1.21
C LEU A 130 6.79 7.29 -1.39
N VAL A 131 7.84 7.98 -1.82
CA VAL A 131 9.16 7.37 -2.02
C VAL A 131 9.69 6.79 -0.71
N ALA A 132 9.64 7.55 0.38
CA ALA A 132 10.03 7.07 1.69
C ALA A 132 9.19 5.85 2.14
N GLY A 133 7.89 5.92 1.94
CA GLY A 133 6.98 4.81 2.27
C GLY A 133 7.27 3.55 1.47
N LEU A 134 7.51 3.65 0.16
CA LEU A 134 7.84 2.53 -0.71
C LEU A 134 9.19 1.88 -0.33
N GLN A 135 10.16 2.66 0.14
CA GLN A 135 11.47 2.17 0.55
C GLN A 135 11.48 1.58 1.96
N GLN A 136 10.76 2.18 2.90
CA GLN A 136 10.86 1.83 4.33
C GLN A 136 9.73 0.92 4.80
N ARG A 137 8.54 1.05 4.23
CA ARG A 137 7.34 0.32 4.65
C ARG A 137 6.87 -0.72 3.64
N GLY A 138 7.16 -0.49 2.36
CA GLY A 138 6.64 -1.31 1.27
C GLY A 138 5.12 -1.17 1.07
N ILE A 139 4.61 -1.69 -0.04
CA ILE A 139 3.18 -1.68 -0.40
C ILE A 139 2.73 -3.08 -0.81
N GLY A 140 1.49 -3.44 -0.49
CA GLY A 140 0.94 -4.77 -0.76
C GLY A 140 1.03 -5.73 0.40
N SER A 141 0.91 -7.02 0.11
CA SER A 141 0.96 -8.10 1.11
C SER A 141 2.39 -8.63 1.31
N LYS A 142 2.58 -9.42 2.38
CA LYS A 142 3.86 -10.13 2.67
C LYS A 142 5.08 -9.21 2.82
N ARG A 143 4.89 -7.97 3.29
CA ARG A 143 5.98 -7.01 3.53
C ARG A 143 7.01 -7.52 4.55
N SER A 144 6.56 -8.23 5.58
CA SER A 144 7.44 -8.89 6.56
C SER A 144 8.34 -9.97 5.96
N SER A 145 7.99 -10.49 4.79
CA SER A 145 8.79 -11.45 4.02
C SER A 145 9.61 -10.79 2.91
N GLY A 146 9.73 -9.44 2.92
CA GLY A 146 10.56 -8.70 1.97
C GLY A 146 9.86 -8.26 0.68
N TYR A 147 8.57 -8.54 0.51
CA TYR A 147 7.83 -8.11 -0.67
C TYR A 147 7.34 -6.66 -0.59
N GLY A 148 7.09 -6.06 -1.76
CA GLY A 148 6.47 -4.74 -1.89
C GLY A 148 7.37 -3.55 -1.65
N PHE A 149 8.67 -3.75 -1.48
CA PHE A 149 9.65 -2.68 -1.37
C PHE A 149 10.16 -2.24 -2.75
N PHE A 150 10.37 -0.95 -2.92
CA PHE A 150 10.88 -0.38 -4.17
C PHE A 150 12.27 0.21 -3.95
N ASN A 151 13.20 -0.15 -4.81
CA ASN A 151 14.51 0.48 -4.87
C ASN A 151 14.37 1.85 -5.55
N GLY A 152 14.95 2.89 -4.97
CA GLY A 152 14.78 4.25 -5.43
C GLY A 152 15.45 4.53 -6.78
N GLY A 153 14.71 4.35 -7.85
CA GLY A 153 15.01 4.84 -9.18
C GLY A 153 13.88 5.74 -9.67
N THR A 154 13.81 7.00 -9.22
CA THR A 154 12.81 7.92 -9.73
C THR A 154 13.28 8.51 -11.07
N LYS A 155 12.84 7.95 -12.18
CA LYS A 155 12.83 8.71 -13.43
C LYS A 155 11.69 9.71 -13.35
N SER A 156 11.99 10.99 -13.11
CA SER A 156 11.04 12.08 -13.27
C SER A 156 10.91 12.32 -14.76
N SER A 157 9.74 12.07 -15.35
CA SER A 157 9.40 12.69 -16.62
C SER A 157 8.96 14.13 -16.33
N ALA A 158 9.72 15.07 -16.87
CA ALA A 158 9.34 16.47 -16.94
C ALA A 158 8.06 16.65 -17.75
#